data_8c801028639bba24fd7c2febe617c71d
#
_entry.id   8c801028639bba24fd7c2febe617c71d
#
_cell.length_a   1.000
_cell.length_b   1.000
_cell.length_c   1.000
_cell.angle_alpha   90.00
_cell.angle_beta   90.00
_cell.angle_gamma   90.00
#
_symmetry.space_group_name_H-M   'P 1'
#
loop_
_entity.id
_entity.type
_entity.pdbx_description
1 polymer ?
#
loop_
_entity_poly.entity_id
_entity_poly.type
_entity_poly.pdbx_seq_one_letter_code
_entity_poly.pdbx_strand_id
1 'polypeptide(L)'
;IVGIVVGFEHLMHEWPGKRVLSEQTIGINEGDRIGIVGRNGDGKSTLVALISHELEPDSGRVVWRNGITVGTLGQSDSLADSDTVGHAIVGAAPEYVWASDARVRGIIDELVGDLDWDGLVSELSGGQRRRCDLARLLVGTWDVLCMDEPTNHLDMHAIRWLASHLKSRWQDGHGALLVVTHDRWFLDEVCDHMWEVHDRCIDPFEGGYSAYIQQRVERDRQAAATEERRQNTLRKELNWLSHGAQARSSKPKFRIDAAMTLLADDPPLRNPIELKRLAVSRLGKQVIEMKDVSFSYPGSAGRVIDDVSWIVGPGDRL
;
A
#
# COMPACT_ATOMS: atom_id res chain seq x y z
N ILE A 1 3.77 29.00 -5.31
CA ILE A 1 3.18 28.11 -6.32
C ILE A 1 3.75 26.73 -6.02
N VAL A 2 2.94 25.87 -5.41
CA VAL A 2 3.27 24.46 -5.19
C VAL A 2 3.44 23.83 -6.57
N GLY A 3 4.63 23.34 -6.87
CA GLY A 3 4.96 22.76 -8.18
C GLY A 3 4.94 21.24 -8.14
N ILE A 4 4.50 20.60 -9.23
CA ILE A 4 4.59 19.15 -9.40
C ILE A 4 6.08 18.75 -9.40
N VAL A 5 6.45 17.82 -8.56
CA VAL A 5 7.81 17.24 -8.49
C VAL A 5 7.91 15.96 -9.30
N VAL A 6 6.86 15.13 -9.28
CA VAL A 6 6.74 13.93 -10.13
C VAL A 6 5.34 13.90 -10.70
N GLY A 7 5.20 13.73 -12.01
CA GLY A 7 3.91 13.61 -12.70
C GLY A 7 3.81 12.32 -13.49
N PHE A 8 2.64 11.73 -13.52
CA PHE A 8 2.29 10.60 -14.38
C PHE A 8 1.36 11.07 -15.48
N GLU A 9 1.67 10.73 -16.72
CA GLU A 9 0.84 11.04 -17.88
C GLU A 9 0.49 9.75 -18.61
N HIS A 10 -0.79 9.37 -18.58
CA HIS A 10 -1.32 8.16 -19.20
C HIS A 10 -0.50 6.89 -18.86
N LEU A 11 -0.03 6.82 -17.61
CA LEU A 11 0.85 5.77 -17.13
C LEU A 11 0.15 4.42 -17.19
N MET A 12 0.80 3.45 -17.84
CA MET A 12 0.38 2.05 -17.86
C MET A 12 1.55 1.14 -17.59
N HIS A 13 1.31 0.10 -16.77
CA HIS A 13 2.30 -0.94 -16.50
C HIS A 13 1.64 -2.30 -16.32
N GLU A 14 2.27 -3.33 -16.92
CA GLU A 14 1.77 -4.70 -16.93
C GLU A 14 2.91 -5.69 -16.61
N TRP A 15 2.73 -6.51 -15.59
CA TRP A 15 3.55 -7.70 -15.38
C TRP A 15 3.04 -8.85 -16.26
N PRO A 16 3.85 -9.88 -16.57
CA PRO A 16 3.40 -11.01 -17.37
C PRO A 16 2.07 -11.60 -16.86
N GLY A 17 1.01 -11.42 -17.65
CA GLY A 17 -0.34 -11.89 -17.32
C GLY A 17 -1.17 -11.03 -16.38
N LYS A 18 -0.66 -9.88 -15.89
CA LYS A 18 -1.40 -9.01 -14.97
C LYS A 18 -1.12 -7.53 -15.23
N ARG A 19 -2.11 -6.80 -15.74
CA ARG A 19 -2.06 -5.33 -15.79
C ARG A 19 -2.23 -4.76 -14.39
N VAL A 20 -1.32 -3.88 -13.96
CA VAL A 20 -1.25 -3.34 -12.62
C VAL A 20 -1.71 -1.90 -12.56
N LEU A 21 -1.36 -1.10 -13.57
CA LEU A 21 -1.80 0.30 -13.71
C LEU A 21 -2.32 0.53 -15.13
N SER A 22 -3.39 1.31 -15.29
CA SER A 22 -4.02 1.60 -16.57
C SER A 22 -4.35 3.08 -16.70
N GLU A 23 -3.70 3.76 -17.65
CA GLU A 23 -3.95 5.16 -18.05
C GLU A 23 -4.01 6.16 -16.88
N GLN A 24 -3.09 6.03 -15.92
CA GLN A 24 -3.08 6.89 -14.75
C GLN A 24 -2.43 8.25 -15.08
N THR A 25 -3.14 9.33 -14.74
CA THR A 25 -2.64 10.71 -14.82
C THR A 25 -2.83 11.35 -13.46
N ILE A 26 -1.74 11.45 -12.69
CA ILE A 26 -1.73 12.00 -11.34
C ILE A 26 -0.36 12.62 -11.06
N GLY A 27 -0.25 13.54 -10.12
CA GLY A 27 1.00 14.21 -9.78
C GLY A 27 1.26 14.25 -8.28
N ILE A 28 2.54 14.29 -7.94
CA ILE A 28 3.06 14.53 -6.60
C ILE A 28 3.55 15.96 -6.57
N ASN A 29 3.05 16.74 -5.63
CA ASN A 29 3.45 18.13 -5.46
C ASN A 29 4.52 18.26 -4.37
N GLU A 30 5.22 19.36 -4.42
CA GLU A 30 6.11 19.76 -3.34
C GLU A 30 5.29 20.00 -2.06
N GLY A 31 5.71 19.40 -0.96
CA GLY A 31 4.98 19.42 0.30
C GLY A 31 4.07 18.21 0.56
N ASP A 32 3.74 17.42 -0.46
CA ASP A 32 2.83 16.28 -0.30
C ASP A 32 3.40 15.19 0.62
N ARG A 33 2.54 14.64 1.47
CA ARG A 33 2.80 13.51 2.36
C ARG A 33 1.76 12.42 2.08
N ILE A 34 2.11 11.48 1.21
CA ILE A 34 1.16 10.54 0.61
C ILE A 34 1.32 9.15 1.23
N GLY A 35 0.26 8.63 1.82
CA GLY A 35 0.15 7.23 2.20
C GLY A 35 -0.44 6.40 1.07
N ILE A 36 0.23 5.33 0.65
CA ILE A 36 -0.23 4.44 -0.41
C ILE A 36 -0.85 3.20 0.22
N VAL A 37 -2.11 2.96 -0.06
CA VAL A 37 -2.89 1.82 0.45
C VAL A 37 -3.49 1.01 -0.69
N GLY A 38 -3.86 -0.24 -0.42
CA GLY A 38 -4.43 -1.16 -1.39
C GLY A 38 -4.15 -2.61 -1.01
N ARG A 39 -4.74 -3.56 -1.72
CA ARG A 39 -4.52 -5.00 -1.46
C ARG A 39 -3.11 -5.42 -1.89
N ASN A 40 -2.64 -6.54 -1.35
CA ASN A 40 -1.38 -7.12 -1.83
C ASN A 40 -1.52 -7.53 -3.29
N GLY A 41 -0.53 -7.12 -4.10
CA GLY A 41 -0.51 -7.35 -5.54
C GLY A 41 -1.30 -6.34 -6.39
N ASP A 42 -1.86 -5.27 -5.82
CA ASP A 42 -2.55 -4.21 -6.59
C ASP A 42 -1.58 -3.22 -7.25
N GLY A 43 -0.26 -3.31 -6.94
CA GLY A 43 0.75 -2.51 -7.62
C GLY A 43 1.37 -1.38 -6.80
N LYS A 44 1.21 -1.38 -5.47
CA LYS A 44 1.82 -0.36 -4.59
C LYS A 44 3.34 -0.26 -4.77
N SER A 45 4.05 -1.40 -4.66
CA SER A 45 5.52 -1.43 -4.85
C SER A 45 5.93 -1.14 -6.29
N THR A 46 5.10 -1.53 -7.29
CA THR A 46 5.31 -1.17 -8.69
C THR A 46 5.24 0.35 -8.87
N LEU A 47 4.26 1.01 -8.23
CA LEU A 47 4.14 2.47 -8.26
C LEU A 47 5.37 3.15 -7.65
N VAL A 48 5.87 2.65 -6.51
CA VAL A 48 7.10 3.15 -5.90
C VAL A 48 8.29 2.97 -6.84
N ALA A 49 8.45 1.80 -7.48
CA ALA A 49 9.54 1.52 -8.41
C ALA A 49 9.50 2.40 -9.67
N LEU A 50 8.32 2.77 -10.16
CA LEU A 50 8.15 3.73 -11.26
C LEU A 50 8.55 5.16 -10.86
N ILE A 51 8.27 5.56 -9.61
CA ILE A 51 8.65 6.88 -9.07
C ILE A 51 10.16 6.97 -8.87
N SER A 52 10.80 5.87 -8.43
CA SER A 52 12.23 5.82 -8.12
C SER A 52 13.15 5.60 -9.33
N HIS A 53 12.62 5.51 -10.53
CA HIS A 53 13.36 5.14 -11.76
C HIS A 53 13.92 3.71 -11.76
N GLU A 54 13.46 2.84 -10.86
CA GLU A 54 13.85 1.43 -10.86
C GLU A 54 13.10 0.63 -11.93
N LEU A 55 11.98 1.17 -12.39
CA LEU A 55 11.11 0.55 -13.38
C LEU A 55 10.66 1.59 -14.42
N GLU A 56 10.61 1.18 -15.68
CA GLU A 56 10.04 1.99 -16.75
C GLU A 56 8.58 1.57 -17.03
N PRO A 57 7.69 2.50 -17.38
CA PRO A 57 6.32 2.19 -17.74
C PRO A 57 6.26 1.54 -19.15
N ASP A 58 5.29 0.64 -19.37
CA ASP A 58 5.05 0.04 -20.68
C ASP A 58 4.43 1.04 -21.68
N SER A 59 3.66 2.00 -21.18
CA SER A 59 3.20 3.14 -21.96
C SER A 59 2.89 4.34 -21.07
N GLY A 60 2.74 5.52 -21.70
CA GLY A 60 2.70 6.79 -20.98
C GLY A 60 4.09 7.23 -20.58
N ARG A 61 4.17 8.11 -19.60
CA ARG A 61 5.46 8.57 -19.08
C ARG A 61 5.38 9.02 -17.62
N VAL A 62 6.49 8.88 -16.94
CA VAL A 62 6.74 9.55 -15.65
C VAL A 62 7.59 10.78 -15.94
N VAL A 63 7.20 11.93 -15.43
CA VAL A 63 7.89 13.21 -15.64
C VAL A 63 8.38 13.69 -14.29
N TRP A 64 9.68 13.88 -14.17
CA TRP A 64 10.33 14.42 -12.97
C TRP A 64 10.73 15.87 -13.19
N ARG A 65 10.56 16.70 -12.18
CA ARG A 65 11.12 18.04 -12.19
C ARG A 65 12.64 17.94 -12.35
N ASN A 66 13.24 18.78 -13.18
CA ASN A 66 14.67 18.73 -13.43
C ASN A 66 15.49 18.94 -12.14
N GLY A 67 16.46 18.08 -11.93
CA GLY A 67 17.40 18.14 -10.81
C GLY A 67 16.87 17.63 -9.47
N ILE A 68 15.69 17.00 -9.41
CA ILE A 68 15.22 16.39 -8.17
C ILE A 68 15.99 15.11 -7.83
N THR A 69 16.12 14.87 -6.54
CA THR A 69 16.72 13.65 -5.98
C THR A 69 15.62 12.79 -5.33
N VAL A 70 15.61 11.49 -5.65
CA VAL A 70 14.66 10.53 -5.10
C VAL A 70 15.41 9.51 -4.25
N GLY A 71 15.03 9.38 -2.99
CA GLY A 71 15.52 8.34 -2.11
C GLY A 71 14.47 7.24 -1.92
N THR A 72 14.90 5.98 -1.97
CA THR A 72 13.99 4.83 -1.90
C THR A 72 14.41 3.83 -0.84
N LEU A 73 13.45 3.38 -0.04
CA LEU A 73 13.52 2.19 0.79
C LEU A 73 12.65 1.12 0.15
N GLY A 74 13.25 0.23 -0.63
CA GLY A 74 12.56 -0.89 -1.28
C GLY A 74 12.24 -2.04 -0.33
N GLN A 75 11.71 -3.15 -0.84
CA GLN A 75 11.44 -4.36 -0.03
C GLN A 75 12.71 -5.13 0.35
N SER A 76 13.74 -5.08 -0.49
CA SER A 76 15.07 -5.63 -0.22
C SER A 76 16.06 -4.50 0.04
N ASP A 77 17.02 -4.73 0.92
CA ASP A 77 18.12 -3.77 1.13
C ASP A 77 19.12 -3.80 -0.04
N SER A 78 19.83 -2.69 -0.20
CA SER A 78 20.88 -2.52 -1.20
C SER A 78 22.28 -2.43 -0.57
N LEU A 79 22.42 -2.93 0.67
CA LEU A 79 23.67 -2.85 1.42
C LEU A 79 24.67 -3.90 0.92
N ALA A 80 25.94 -3.52 0.79
CA ALA A 80 27.00 -4.44 0.43
C ALA A 80 27.45 -5.24 1.66
N ASP A 81 27.50 -6.56 1.55
CA ASP A 81 27.88 -7.46 2.63
C ASP A 81 29.30 -7.21 3.15
N SER A 82 30.17 -6.66 2.32
CA SER A 82 31.59 -6.33 2.63
C SER A 82 31.77 -5.03 3.40
N ASP A 83 30.73 -4.19 3.48
CA ASP A 83 30.82 -2.91 4.15
C ASP A 83 30.69 -3.06 5.67
N THR A 84 31.28 -2.13 6.41
CA THR A 84 30.94 -1.95 7.82
C THR A 84 29.62 -1.21 7.96
N VAL A 85 28.94 -1.36 9.10
CA VAL A 85 27.70 -0.64 9.40
C VAL A 85 27.85 0.86 9.20
N GLY A 86 28.94 1.43 9.71
CA GLY A 86 29.25 2.86 9.55
C GLY A 86 29.44 3.26 8.10
N HIS A 87 30.21 2.50 7.33
CA HIS A 87 30.45 2.78 5.91
C HIS A 87 29.16 2.66 5.08
N ALA A 88 28.32 1.68 5.38
CA ALA A 88 27.05 1.48 4.70
C ALA A 88 26.08 2.68 4.90
N ILE A 89 26.12 3.35 6.08
CA ILE A 89 25.24 4.46 6.42
C ILE A 89 25.77 5.82 5.92
N VAL A 90 27.01 6.14 6.24
CA VAL A 90 27.58 7.46 5.97
C VAL A 90 28.58 7.47 4.80
N GLY A 91 28.83 6.32 4.19
CA GLY A 91 29.80 6.17 3.10
C GLY A 91 31.21 6.48 3.57
N ALA A 92 32.01 7.07 2.67
CA ALA A 92 33.40 7.49 2.97
C ALA A 92 33.45 8.84 3.70
N ALA A 93 32.37 9.39 4.23
CA ALA A 93 32.37 10.66 4.93
C ALA A 93 33.20 10.58 6.21
N PRO A 94 34.17 11.50 6.44
CA PRO A 94 34.96 11.51 7.66
C PRO A 94 34.06 11.72 8.91
N GLU A 95 34.48 11.16 10.03
CA GLU A 95 33.73 11.22 11.29
C GLU A 95 33.37 12.66 11.69
N TYR A 96 34.31 13.61 11.57
CA TYR A 96 34.06 15.00 11.94
C TYR A 96 32.99 15.68 11.09
N VAL A 97 32.65 15.15 9.90
CA VAL A 97 31.62 15.69 9.02
C VAL A 97 30.23 15.21 9.51
N TRP A 98 30.02 13.90 9.59
CA TRP A 98 28.70 13.36 9.98
C TRP A 98 28.44 13.52 11.48
N ALA A 99 29.46 13.40 12.34
CA ALA A 99 29.30 13.57 13.77
C ALA A 99 29.04 15.03 14.19
N SER A 100 29.32 16.02 13.34
CA SER A 100 28.92 17.41 13.60
C SER A 100 27.44 17.69 13.36
N ASP A 101 26.77 16.90 12.51
CA ASP A 101 25.35 17.04 12.20
C ASP A 101 24.46 16.34 13.27
N ALA A 102 23.73 17.15 14.05
CA ALA A 102 22.84 16.64 15.08
C ALA A 102 21.72 15.73 14.52
N ARG A 103 21.27 15.99 13.29
CA ARG A 103 20.28 15.16 12.61
C ARG A 103 20.83 13.77 12.32
N VAL A 104 22.04 13.71 11.77
CA VAL A 104 22.70 12.43 11.44
C VAL A 104 22.97 11.62 12.71
N ARG A 105 23.49 12.26 13.76
CA ARG A 105 23.67 11.57 15.07
C ARG A 105 22.36 11.00 15.60
N GLY A 106 21.29 11.79 15.60
CA GLY A 106 19.98 11.32 16.07
C GLY A 106 19.44 10.13 15.28
N ILE A 107 19.68 10.06 13.96
CA ILE A 107 19.32 8.91 13.11
C ILE A 107 20.12 7.67 13.52
N ILE A 108 21.44 7.83 13.70
CA ILE A 108 22.34 6.74 14.07
C ILE A 108 21.99 6.20 15.46
N ASP A 109 21.87 7.08 16.44
CA ASP A 109 21.58 6.70 17.83
C ASP A 109 20.28 5.94 17.94
N GLU A 110 19.23 6.39 17.24
CA GLU A 110 17.88 5.78 17.34
C GLU A 110 17.75 4.46 16.57
N LEU A 111 18.32 4.37 15.37
CA LEU A 111 18.07 3.21 14.50
C LEU A 111 19.13 2.12 14.63
N VAL A 112 20.38 2.49 14.90
CA VAL A 112 21.54 1.57 14.87
C VAL A 112 22.48 1.72 16.07
N GLY A 113 22.10 2.48 17.10
CA GLY A 113 22.94 2.72 18.28
C GLY A 113 23.27 1.45 19.09
N ASP A 114 22.52 0.36 18.89
CA ASP A 114 22.77 -0.96 19.47
C ASP A 114 23.69 -1.85 18.60
N LEU A 115 24.08 -1.42 17.41
CA LEU A 115 24.92 -2.18 16.49
C LEU A 115 26.39 -1.80 16.62
N ASP A 116 27.25 -2.77 16.33
CA ASP A 116 28.68 -2.50 16.21
C ASP A 116 28.94 -1.69 14.92
N TRP A 117 29.41 -0.43 15.10
CA TRP A 117 29.65 0.50 14.02
C TRP A 117 30.71 0.01 13.01
N ASP A 118 31.71 -0.71 13.50
CA ASP A 118 32.79 -1.30 12.72
C ASP A 118 32.51 -2.75 12.30
N GLY A 119 31.38 -3.32 12.75
CA GLY A 119 30.90 -4.65 12.39
C GLY A 119 30.49 -4.75 10.94
N LEU A 120 30.61 -5.95 10.35
CA LEU A 120 30.24 -6.18 8.94
C LEU A 120 28.74 -6.26 8.74
N VAL A 121 28.25 -5.72 7.64
CA VAL A 121 26.84 -5.82 7.23
C VAL A 121 26.41 -7.29 7.04
N SER A 122 27.31 -8.17 6.59
CA SER A 122 27.07 -9.61 6.43
C SER A 122 26.73 -10.33 7.75
N GLU A 123 27.09 -9.78 8.91
CA GLU A 123 26.83 -10.36 10.23
C GLU A 123 25.50 -9.92 10.82
N LEU A 124 24.83 -8.96 10.20
CA LEU A 124 23.57 -8.41 10.66
C LEU A 124 22.41 -9.39 10.39
N SER A 125 21.47 -9.47 11.33
CA SER A 125 20.16 -10.07 11.09
C SER A 125 19.35 -9.25 10.07
N GLY A 126 18.33 -9.86 9.43
CA GLY A 126 17.50 -9.16 8.45
C GLY A 126 16.84 -7.89 9.00
N GLY A 127 16.42 -7.89 10.27
CA GLY A 127 15.88 -6.69 10.93
C GLY A 127 16.91 -5.61 11.16
N GLN A 128 18.13 -5.98 11.55
CA GLN A 128 19.26 -5.05 11.72
C GLN A 128 19.69 -4.45 10.37
N ARG A 129 19.79 -5.26 9.32
CA ARG A 129 20.04 -4.79 7.94
C ARG A 129 19.00 -3.77 7.51
N ARG A 130 17.70 -4.05 7.81
CA ARG A 130 16.61 -3.13 7.47
C ARG A 130 16.73 -1.80 8.19
N ARG A 131 17.09 -1.79 9.49
CA ARG A 131 17.32 -0.56 10.25
C ARG A 131 18.55 0.21 9.72
N CYS A 132 19.62 -0.49 9.34
CA CYS A 132 20.79 0.10 8.72
C CYS A 132 20.46 0.76 7.36
N ASP A 133 19.69 0.10 6.50
CA ASP A 133 19.24 0.64 5.21
C ASP A 133 18.33 1.86 5.37
N LEU A 134 17.43 1.83 6.35
CA LEU A 134 16.60 2.98 6.71
C LEU A 134 17.46 4.14 7.23
N ALA A 135 18.44 3.89 8.09
CA ALA A 135 19.36 4.91 8.57
C ALA A 135 20.15 5.55 7.42
N ARG A 136 20.69 4.74 6.50
CA ARG A 136 21.37 5.19 5.28
C ARG A 136 20.50 6.13 4.45
N LEU A 137 19.23 5.73 4.22
CA LEU A 137 18.28 6.55 3.48
C LEU A 137 18.01 7.89 4.17
N LEU A 138 17.78 7.87 5.50
CA LEU A 138 17.44 9.07 6.25
C LEU A 138 18.62 10.05 6.42
N VAL A 139 19.86 9.57 6.43
CA VAL A 139 21.08 10.41 6.44
C VAL A 139 21.19 11.21 5.15
N GLY A 140 20.82 10.63 4.02
CA GLY A 140 20.82 11.30 2.72
C GLY A 140 19.91 12.53 2.67
N THR A 141 20.14 13.37 1.67
CA THR A 141 19.29 14.55 1.37
C THR A 141 18.52 14.27 0.09
N TRP A 142 17.21 14.24 0.20
CA TRP A 142 16.30 13.86 -0.89
C TRP A 142 15.19 14.89 -1.02
N ASP A 143 14.80 15.22 -2.25
CA ASP A 143 13.62 16.03 -2.55
C ASP A 143 12.35 15.18 -2.43
N VAL A 144 12.44 13.91 -2.81
CA VAL A 144 11.35 12.94 -2.70
C VAL A 144 11.84 11.70 -1.96
N LEU A 145 11.08 11.24 -0.97
CA LEU A 145 11.32 9.98 -0.26
C LEU A 145 10.19 9.00 -0.54
N CYS A 146 10.57 7.81 -1.00
CA CYS A 146 9.65 6.69 -1.19
C CYS A 146 10.03 5.56 -0.22
N MET A 147 9.10 5.12 0.63
CA MET A 147 9.37 4.08 1.61
C MET A 147 8.33 2.97 1.53
N ASP A 148 8.79 1.74 1.31
CA ASP A 148 7.95 0.54 1.34
C ASP A 148 8.16 -0.20 2.67
N GLU A 149 7.11 -0.23 3.51
CA GLU A 149 7.06 -0.83 4.84
C GLU A 149 8.20 -0.36 5.78
N PRO A 150 8.35 0.96 6.01
CA PRO A 150 9.46 1.49 6.84
C PRO A 150 9.32 1.16 8.33
N THR A 151 8.13 0.79 8.78
CA THR A 151 7.83 0.45 10.18
C THR A 151 8.16 -0.99 10.54
N ASN A 152 8.44 -1.85 9.56
CA ASN A 152 8.80 -3.24 9.79
C ASN A 152 10.12 -3.33 10.55
N HIS A 153 10.18 -4.22 11.53
CA HIS A 153 11.34 -4.47 12.40
C HIS A 153 11.73 -3.29 13.31
N LEU A 154 10.87 -2.28 13.45
CA LEU A 154 11.01 -1.20 14.41
C LEU A 154 10.12 -1.46 15.63
N ASP A 155 10.61 -1.08 16.80
CA ASP A 155 9.76 -1.02 18.00
C ASP A 155 8.89 0.25 18.01
N MET A 156 7.99 0.35 18.96
CA MET A 156 7.06 1.48 19.07
C MET A 156 7.76 2.82 19.32
N HIS A 157 8.95 2.81 19.95
CA HIS A 157 9.73 4.02 20.19
C HIS A 157 10.32 4.53 18.87
N ALA A 158 10.99 3.65 18.13
CA ALA A 158 11.58 3.97 16.84
C ALA A 158 10.51 4.38 15.79
N ILE A 159 9.31 3.77 15.80
CA ILE A 159 8.19 4.17 14.92
C ILE A 159 7.75 5.61 15.23
N ARG A 160 7.58 5.98 16.50
CA ARG A 160 7.20 7.34 16.89
C ARG A 160 8.28 8.36 16.57
N TRP A 161 9.53 8.00 16.81
CA TRP A 161 10.67 8.82 16.44
C TRP A 161 10.70 9.04 14.93
N LEU A 162 10.56 7.96 14.13
CA LEU A 162 10.54 8.04 12.68
C LEU A 162 9.42 8.98 12.17
N ALA A 163 8.22 8.86 12.72
CA ALA A 163 7.10 9.74 12.38
C ALA A 163 7.44 11.22 12.66
N SER A 164 8.01 11.51 13.83
CA SER A 164 8.44 12.87 14.21
C SER A 164 9.55 13.39 13.30
N HIS A 165 10.54 12.54 13.00
CA HIS A 165 11.66 12.86 12.10
C HIS A 165 11.16 13.22 10.70
N LEU A 166 10.25 12.43 10.12
CA LEU A 166 9.70 12.68 8.79
C LEU A 166 8.86 13.94 8.71
N LYS A 167 8.11 14.26 9.76
CA LYS A 167 7.35 15.53 9.85
C LYS A 167 8.24 16.75 9.87
N SER A 168 9.40 16.66 10.52
CA SER A 168 10.34 17.79 10.66
C SER A 168 11.45 17.80 9.60
N ARG A 169 11.48 16.83 8.69
CA ARG A 169 12.59 16.63 7.74
C ARG A 169 12.74 17.79 6.74
N TRP A 170 11.65 18.35 6.28
CA TRP A 170 11.62 19.46 5.33
C TRP A 170 10.92 20.67 5.95
N GLN A 171 11.24 21.84 5.44
CA GLN A 171 10.47 23.04 5.72
C GLN A 171 9.05 22.89 5.16
N ASP A 172 8.09 23.61 5.75
CA ASP A 172 6.70 23.58 5.29
C ASP A 172 6.57 23.85 3.80
N GLY A 173 5.86 22.98 3.11
CA GLY A 173 5.65 23.07 1.67
C GLY A 173 6.82 22.59 0.80
N HIS A 174 7.86 22.01 1.39
CA HIS A 174 8.98 21.44 0.66
C HIS A 174 9.07 19.93 0.78
N GLY A 175 9.83 19.32 -0.15
CA GLY A 175 10.02 17.89 -0.24
C GLY A 175 8.72 17.13 -0.47
N ALA A 176 8.78 15.86 -0.80
CA ALA A 176 7.62 14.99 -0.89
C ALA A 176 7.92 13.63 -0.24
N LEU A 177 6.88 13.04 0.36
CA LEU A 177 6.97 11.74 1.01
C LEU A 177 5.91 10.81 0.47
N LEU A 178 6.31 9.60 0.10
CA LEU A 178 5.41 8.50 -0.21
C LEU A 178 5.70 7.32 0.69
N VAL A 179 4.69 6.81 1.35
CA VAL A 179 4.82 5.68 2.28
C VAL A 179 3.82 4.60 1.94
N VAL A 180 4.32 3.39 1.74
CA VAL A 180 3.51 2.16 1.71
C VAL A 180 3.67 1.48 3.06
N THR A 181 2.61 1.37 3.85
CA THR A 181 2.63 0.61 5.11
C THR A 181 1.23 0.16 5.53
N HIS A 182 1.18 -0.86 6.38
CA HIS A 182 -0.03 -1.32 7.03
C HIS A 182 -0.24 -0.69 8.43
N ASP A 183 0.71 0.11 8.91
CA ASP A 183 0.62 0.83 10.18
C ASP A 183 -0.29 2.05 10.04
N ARG A 184 -1.52 1.91 10.52
CA ARG A 184 -2.57 2.93 10.43
C ARG A 184 -2.25 4.18 11.22
N TRP A 185 -1.66 4.01 12.42
CA TRP A 185 -1.27 5.12 13.26
C TRP A 185 -0.18 5.95 12.57
N PHE A 186 0.81 5.28 11.99
CA PHE A 186 1.89 5.95 11.28
C PHE A 186 1.38 6.75 10.08
N LEU A 187 0.44 6.18 9.29
CA LEU A 187 -0.19 6.88 8.17
C LEU A 187 -0.98 8.10 8.63
N ASP A 188 -1.76 8.01 9.72
CA ASP A 188 -2.49 9.16 10.26
C ASP A 188 -1.57 10.25 10.79
N GLU A 189 -0.42 9.86 11.36
CA GLU A 189 0.52 10.81 11.95
C GLU A 189 1.35 11.56 10.91
N VAL A 190 1.71 10.89 9.79
CA VAL A 190 2.72 11.39 8.86
C VAL A 190 2.11 11.89 7.54
N CYS A 191 0.99 11.30 7.09
CA CYS A 191 0.42 11.58 5.78
C CYS A 191 -0.77 12.54 5.86
N ASP A 192 -0.85 13.44 4.90
CA ASP A 192 -1.95 14.39 4.69
C ASP A 192 -2.78 14.06 3.44
N HIS A 193 -2.34 13.09 2.65
CA HIS A 193 -3.04 12.53 1.50
C HIS A 193 -2.93 11.01 1.49
N MET A 194 -3.95 10.35 0.95
CA MET A 194 -3.95 8.90 0.76
C MET A 194 -4.20 8.57 -0.71
N TRP A 195 -3.41 7.65 -1.26
CA TRP A 195 -3.66 7.07 -2.58
C TRP A 195 -4.08 5.62 -2.42
N GLU A 196 -5.32 5.31 -2.79
CA GLU A 196 -5.79 3.93 -2.86
C GLU A 196 -5.48 3.35 -4.23
N VAL A 197 -4.63 2.32 -4.25
CA VAL A 197 -4.32 1.55 -5.47
C VAL A 197 -5.25 0.34 -5.52
N HIS A 198 -6.13 0.30 -6.51
CA HIS A 198 -7.09 -0.79 -6.70
C HIS A 198 -7.55 -0.86 -8.15
N ASP A 199 -7.97 -2.02 -8.63
CA ASP A 199 -8.56 -2.21 -9.96
C ASP A 199 -7.80 -1.51 -11.11
N ARG A 200 -6.46 -1.44 -11.01
CA ARG A 200 -5.53 -0.79 -11.96
C ARG A 200 -5.60 0.75 -11.94
N CYS A 201 -6.26 1.32 -10.95
CA CYS A 201 -6.43 2.77 -10.78
C CYS A 201 -5.77 3.24 -9.48
N ILE A 202 -5.49 4.54 -9.44
CA ILE A 202 -5.04 5.25 -8.24
C ILE A 202 -6.11 6.30 -7.93
N ASP A 203 -6.78 6.15 -6.80
CA ASP A 203 -7.75 7.12 -6.31
C ASP A 203 -7.12 7.97 -5.20
N PRO A 204 -6.96 9.28 -5.38
CA PRO A 204 -6.47 10.19 -4.36
C PRO A 204 -7.58 10.57 -3.36
N PHE A 205 -7.21 10.66 -2.09
CA PHE A 205 -8.05 11.12 -0.98
C PHE A 205 -7.30 12.18 -0.17
N GLU A 206 -8.01 13.18 0.31
CA GLU A 206 -7.46 14.20 1.21
C GLU A 206 -7.54 13.72 2.67
N GLY A 207 -6.51 14.09 3.45
CA GLY A 207 -6.39 13.73 4.86
C GLY A 207 -5.64 12.43 5.11
N GLY A 208 -5.41 12.11 6.40
CA GLY A 208 -4.74 10.90 6.85
C GLY A 208 -5.61 9.65 6.68
N TYR A 209 -5.14 8.53 7.23
CA TYR A 209 -5.79 7.23 7.09
C TYR A 209 -7.23 7.19 7.64
N SER A 210 -7.48 7.85 8.78
CA SER A 210 -8.83 7.93 9.38
C SER A 210 -9.82 8.67 8.49
N ALA A 211 -9.40 9.76 7.86
CA ALA A 211 -10.22 10.52 6.91
C ALA A 211 -10.49 9.70 5.64
N TYR A 212 -9.47 9.02 5.12
CA TYR A 212 -9.59 8.10 3.99
C TYR A 212 -10.65 7.02 4.23
N ILE A 213 -10.64 6.36 5.39
CA ILE A 213 -11.62 5.31 5.72
C ILE A 213 -13.05 5.86 5.71
N GLN A 214 -13.28 7.07 6.26
CA GLN A 214 -14.60 7.69 6.24
C GLN A 214 -15.06 8.00 4.82
N GLN A 215 -14.19 8.61 4.00
CA GLN A 215 -14.49 8.94 2.60
C GLN A 215 -14.73 7.69 1.77
N ARG A 216 -13.96 6.61 2.01
CA ARG A 216 -14.14 5.34 1.33
C ARG A 216 -15.49 4.69 1.65
N VAL A 217 -15.88 4.65 2.93
CA VAL A 217 -17.18 4.10 3.36
C VAL A 217 -18.33 4.89 2.72
N GLU A 218 -18.23 6.22 2.68
CA GLU A 218 -19.26 7.05 2.05
C GLU A 218 -19.31 6.84 0.53
N ARG A 219 -18.17 6.75 -0.15
CA ARG A 219 -18.09 6.42 -1.59
C ARG A 219 -18.74 5.06 -1.88
N ASP A 220 -18.41 4.04 -1.10
CA ASP A 220 -18.96 2.70 -1.28
C ASP A 220 -20.48 2.68 -1.05
N ARG A 221 -20.98 3.46 -0.07
CA ARG A 221 -22.41 3.64 0.20
C ARG A 221 -23.13 4.33 -0.97
N GLN A 222 -22.52 5.39 -1.52
CA GLN A 222 -23.08 6.12 -2.67
C GLN A 222 -23.09 5.25 -3.92
N ALA A 223 -22.01 4.48 -4.16
CA ALA A 223 -21.96 3.53 -5.26
C ALA A 223 -23.03 2.44 -5.14
N ALA A 224 -23.23 1.87 -3.95
CA ALA A 224 -24.28 0.89 -3.68
C ALA A 224 -25.68 1.46 -3.92
N ALA A 225 -25.96 2.68 -3.44
CA ALA A 225 -27.25 3.34 -3.65
C ALA A 225 -27.51 3.65 -5.14
N THR A 226 -26.47 4.03 -5.88
CA THR A 226 -26.57 4.28 -7.33
C THR A 226 -26.83 2.99 -8.08
N GLU A 227 -26.15 1.91 -7.71
CA GLU A 227 -26.36 0.58 -8.31
C GLU A 227 -27.76 0.05 -8.01
N GLU A 228 -28.24 0.19 -6.80
CA GLU A 228 -29.62 -0.18 -6.45
C GLU A 228 -30.66 0.58 -7.29
N ARG A 229 -30.47 1.88 -7.48
CA ARG A 229 -31.34 2.70 -8.37
C ARG A 229 -31.27 2.21 -9.81
N ARG A 230 -30.07 1.90 -10.32
CA ARG A 230 -29.86 1.35 -11.66
C ARG A 230 -30.61 0.03 -11.83
N GLN A 231 -30.44 -0.90 -10.89
CA GLN A 231 -31.11 -2.21 -10.92
C GLN A 231 -32.65 -2.09 -10.83
N ASN A 232 -33.15 -1.17 -10.00
CA ASN A 232 -34.58 -0.93 -9.90
C ASN A 232 -35.15 -0.36 -11.21
N THR A 233 -34.40 0.52 -11.88
CA THR A 233 -34.79 1.05 -13.20
C THR A 233 -34.77 -0.03 -14.25
N LEU A 234 -33.70 -0.83 -14.30
CA LEU A 234 -33.58 -1.97 -15.21
C LEU A 234 -34.73 -2.96 -15.02
N ARG A 235 -35.05 -3.31 -13.78
CA ARG A 235 -36.16 -4.21 -13.45
C ARG A 235 -37.52 -3.68 -13.97
N LYS A 236 -37.78 -2.38 -13.81
CA LYS A 236 -38.96 -1.72 -14.34
C LYS A 236 -39.04 -1.77 -15.85
N GLU A 237 -37.92 -1.48 -16.56
CA GLU A 237 -37.90 -1.53 -18.01
C GLU A 237 -38.01 -2.96 -18.55
N LEU A 238 -37.37 -3.95 -17.91
CA LEU A 238 -37.51 -5.37 -18.28
C LEU A 238 -38.94 -5.87 -18.06
N ASN A 239 -39.56 -5.50 -16.93
CA ASN A 239 -40.97 -5.84 -16.65
C ASN A 239 -41.92 -5.21 -17.67
N TRP A 240 -41.68 -3.97 -18.06
CA TRP A 240 -42.45 -3.31 -19.12
C TRP A 240 -42.23 -3.98 -20.49
N LEU A 241 -41.01 -4.41 -20.81
CA LEU A 241 -40.69 -5.15 -22.05
C LEU A 241 -41.35 -6.53 -22.09
N SER A 242 -41.48 -7.23 -20.94
CA SER A 242 -42.07 -8.57 -20.83
C SER A 242 -43.60 -8.57 -20.92
N HIS A 243 -44.26 -7.54 -20.38
CA HIS A 243 -45.76 -7.50 -20.33
C HIS A 243 -46.41 -6.96 -21.61
N GLY A 244 -45.71 -6.73 -22.69
CA GLY A 244 -46.26 -6.33 -23.99
C GLY A 244 -46.91 -4.95 -24.00
N ALA A 245 -46.63 -4.16 -25.04
CA ALA A 245 -47.39 -2.94 -25.29
C ALA A 245 -48.84 -3.34 -25.63
N GLN A 246 -49.83 -2.66 -25.00
CA GLN A 246 -51.25 -2.81 -25.39
C GLN A 246 -51.38 -2.67 -26.91
N ALA A 247 -52.13 -3.56 -27.53
CA ALA A 247 -52.26 -3.75 -28.97
C ALA A 247 -52.56 -2.44 -29.70
N ARG A 248 -51.60 -1.74 -30.20
CA ARG A 248 -51.61 -0.68 -31.26
C ARG A 248 -50.43 0.28 -31.26
N SER A 249 -49.39 0.10 -30.44
CA SER A 249 -48.16 0.91 -30.55
C SER A 249 -46.90 0.03 -30.60
N SER A 250 -46.02 0.25 -31.58
CA SER A 250 -44.67 -0.33 -31.59
C SER A 250 -43.89 0.14 -30.38
N LYS A 251 -43.21 -0.78 -29.72
CA LYS A 251 -42.33 -0.44 -28.58
C LYS A 251 -41.33 0.66 -29.03
N PRO A 252 -41.22 1.79 -28.33
CA PRO A 252 -40.29 2.84 -28.71
C PRO A 252 -38.86 2.32 -28.71
N LYS A 253 -38.18 2.40 -29.85
CA LYS A 253 -36.82 1.88 -30.06
C LYS A 253 -35.82 2.45 -29.04
N PHE A 254 -35.96 3.73 -28.66
CA PHE A 254 -35.10 4.39 -27.69
C PHE A 254 -35.16 3.78 -26.27
N ARG A 255 -36.30 3.20 -25.84
CA ARG A 255 -36.42 2.53 -24.54
C ARG A 255 -35.79 1.12 -24.58
N ILE A 256 -35.83 0.46 -25.71
CA ILE A 256 -35.13 -0.81 -25.90
C ILE A 256 -33.61 -0.57 -25.88
N ASP A 257 -33.15 0.45 -26.60
CA ASP A 257 -31.75 0.84 -26.64
C ASP A 257 -31.24 1.28 -25.26
N ALA A 258 -32.03 2.05 -24.49
CA ALA A 258 -31.72 2.44 -23.13
C ALA A 258 -31.61 1.23 -22.16
N ALA A 259 -32.53 0.26 -22.27
CA ALA A 259 -32.47 -0.97 -21.48
C ALA A 259 -31.25 -1.84 -21.85
N MET A 260 -30.91 -1.91 -23.15
CA MET A 260 -29.72 -2.60 -23.63
C MET A 260 -28.42 -1.94 -23.15
N THR A 261 -28.36 -0.60 -23.12
CA THR A 261 -27.22 0.14 -22.59
C THR A 261 -27.07 -0.12 -21.08
N LEU A 262 -28.16 -0.12 -20.30
CA LEU A 262 -28.14 -0.46 -18.88
C LEU A 262 -27.72 -1.91 -18.59
N LEU A 263 -28.00 -2.85 -19.51
CA LEU A 263 -27.54 -4.24 -19.41
C LEU A 263 -26.06 -4.39 -19.75
N ALA A 264 -25.57 -3.61 -20.73
CA ALA A 264 -24.17 -3.65 -21.16
C ALA A 264 -23.20 -3.03 -20.13
N ASP A 265 -23.70 -2.13 -19.28
CA ASP A 265 -22.95 -1.44 -18.24
C ASP A 265 -23.06 -2.16 -16.89
N ASP A 266 -22.87 -3.50 -16.89
CA ASP A 266 -22.92 -4.30 -15.66
C ASP A 266 -21.57 -4.20 -14.93
N PRO A 267 -21.49 -3.51 -13.77
CA PRO A 267 -20.26 -3.38 -13.05
C PRO A 267 -19.78 -4.75 -12.56
N PRO A 268 -18.47 -5.02 -12.56
CA PRO A 268 -17.93 -6.29 -12.08
C PRO A 268 -18.36 -6.54 -10.65
N LEU A 269 -18.79 -7.77 -10.35
CA LEU A 269 -19.26 -8.22 -9.02
C LEU A 269 -18.23 -7.86 -7.95
N ARG A 270 -18.46 -6.76 -7.23
CA ARG A 270 -17.53 -6.19 -6.24
C ARG A 270 -17.62 -6.83 -4.85
N ASN A 271 -18.36 -7.93 -4.66
CA ASN A 271 -18.57 -8.46 -3.31
C ASN A 271 -17.98 -9.86 -3.08
N PRO A 272 -16.63 -9.98 -2.85
CA PRO A 272 -16.03 -11.24 -2.43
C PRO A 272 -16.51 -11.70 -1.04
N ILE A 273 -17.15 -10.82 -0.25
CA ILE A 273 -17.66 -11.13 1.09
C ILE A 273 -18.92 -11.98 1.01
N GLU A 274 -19.81 -11.73 0.05
CA GLU A 274 -21.01 -12.59 -0.13
C GLU A 274 -20.66 -13.97 -0.66
N LEU A 275 -19.67 -14.08 -1.58
CA LEU A 275 -19.14 -15.38 -2.01
C LEU A 275 -18.48 -16.13 -0.85
N LYS A 276 -17.75 -15.44 0.04
CA LYS A 276 -17.22 -16.03 1.27
C LYS A 276 -18.31 -16.43 2.25
N ARG A 277 -19.37 -15.63 2.42
CA ARG A 277 -20.54 -15.99 3.28
C ARG A 277 -21.28 -17.21 2.73
N LEU A 278 -21.48 -17.31 1.43
CA LEU A 278 -22.07 -18.50 0.77
C LEU A 278 -21.18 -19.73 0.89
N ALA A 279 -19.85 -19.57 0.83
CA ALA A 279 -18.90 -20.66 1.06
C ALA A 279 -18.92 -21.13 2.52
N VAL A 280 -18.95 -20.19 3.49
CA VAL A 280 -19.01 -20.47 4.93
C VAL A 280 -20.33 -21.13 5.34
N SER A 281 -21.46 -20.80 4.69
CA SER A 281 -22.76 -21.44 4.98
C SER A 281 -22.81 -22.92 4.58
N ARG A 282 -21.87 -23.41 3.79
CA ARG A 282 -21.72 -24.83 3.40
C ARG A 282 -20.70 -25.60 4.23
N LEU A 283 -19.97 -24.93 5.12
CA LEU A 283 -19.07 -25.59 6.07
C LEU A 283 -19.91 -26.30 7.14
N GLY A 284 -19.61 -27.57 7.41
CA GLY A 284 -20.25 -28.35 8.47
C GLY A 284 -20.05 -27.72 9.85
N LYS A 285 -20.63 -28.32 10.89
CA LYS A 285 -20.54 -27.84 12.29
C LYS A 285 -19.09 -27.77 12.84
N GLN A 286 -18.15 -28.45 12.20
CA GLN A 286 -16.74 -28.51 12.58
C GLN A 286 -15.91 -28.19 11.34
N VAL A 287 -15.00 -27.23 11.47
CA VAL A 287 -14.10 -26.79 10.38
C VAL A 287 -12.75 -27.45 10.54
N ILE A 288 -12.22 -27.48 11.75
CA ILE A 288 -10.97 -28.15 12.12
C ILE A 288 -11.20 -28.87 13.43
N GLU A 289 -10.84 -30.15 13.48
CA GLU A 289 -10.81 -30.95 14.69
C GLU A 289 -9.37 -31.48 14.87
N MET A 290 -8.75 -31.14 15.99
CA MET A 290 -7.48 -31.69 16.44
C MET A 290 -7.74 -32.59 17.62
N LYS A 291 -7.20 -33.79 17.61
CA LYS A 291 -7.29 -34.74 18.71
C LYS A 291 -5.90 -35.24 19.09
N ASP A 292 -5.55 -35.10 20.36
CA ASP A 292 -4.33 -35.62 20.96
C ASP A 292 -3.07 -35.30 20.13
N VAL A 293 -3.01 -34.03 19.60
CA VAL A 293 -1.94 -33.59 18.71
C VAL A 293 -0.73 -33.20 19.53
N SER A 294 0.39 -33.87 19.27
CA SER A 294 1.70 -33.53 19.82
C SER A 294 2.70 -33.29 18.68
N PHE A 295 3.54 -32.27 18.80
CA PHE A 295 4.56 -31.95 17.80
C PHE A 295 5.88 -31.51 18.43
N SER A 296 6.97 -31.99 17.84
CA SER A 296 8.35 -31.57 18.16
C SER A 296 9.14 -31.33 16.87
N TYR A 297 10.02 -30.34 16.85
CA TYR A 297 10.95 -30.19 15.74
C TYR A 297 12.05 -31.28 15.78
N PRO A 298 12.51 -31.77 14.62
CA PRO A 298 13.64 -32.68 14.57
C PRO A 298 14.87 -32.06 15.25
N GLY A 299 15.38 -32.71 16.31
CA GLY A 299 16.56 -32.28 17.07
C GLY A 299 16.26 -31.38 18.27
N SER A 300 15.01 -31.03 18.58
CA SER A 300 14.66 -30.32 19.81
C SER A 300 14.43 -31.28 20.97
N ALA A 301 14.91 -30.92 22.17
CA ALA A 301 14.76 -31.74 23.39
C ALA A 301 13.38 -31.59 24.05
N GLY A 302 12.47 -30.73 23.51
CA GLY A 302 11.14 -30.46 24.06
C GLY A 302 10.03 -30.55 23.02
N ARG A 303 8.82 -30.90 23.48
CA ARG A 303 7.61 -30.81 22.67
C ARG A 303 7.16 -29.37 22.58
N VAL A 304 6.82 -28.89 21.38
CA VAL A 304 6.28 -27.56 21.13
C VAL A 304 4.78 -27.55 21.34
N ILE A 305 4.13 -28.66 20.97
CA ILE A 305 2.71 -28.92 21.22
C ILE A 305 2.64 -30.25 21.91
N ASP A 306 1.92 -30.35 23.03
CA ASP A 306 1.80 -31.58 23.79
C ASP A 306 0.34 -31.85 24.14
N ASP A 307 -0.19 -32.94 23.62
CA ASP A 307 -1.53 -33.48 23.88
C ASP A 307 -2.67 -32.46 23.74
N VAL A 308 -2.70 -31.69 22.62
CA VAL A 308 -3.70 -30.67 22.37
C VAL A 308 -4.88 -31.27 21.61
N SER A 309 -6.05 -31.21 22.23
CA SER A 309 -7.33 -31.53 21.60
C SER A 309 -8.20 -30.28 21.50
N TRP A 310 -8.57 -29.91 20.27
CA TRP A 310 -9.26 -28.67 20.02
C TRP A 310 -10.17 -28.76 18.80
N ILE A 311 -11.35 -28.06 18.87
CA ILE A 311 -12.32 -27.98 17.79
C ILE A 311 -12.54 -26.52 17.44
N VAL A 312 -12.41 -26.20 16.16
CA VAL A 312 -12.72 -24.89 15.62
C VAL A 312 -14.02 -24.97 14.82
N GLY A 313 -15.00 -24.19 15.22
CA GLY A 313 -16.31 -24.11 14.56
C GLY A 313 -16.39 -22.96 13.55
N PRO A 314 -17.46 -22.91 12.75
CA PRO A 314 -17.72 -21.80 11.85
C PRO A 314 -17.96 -20.50 12.62
N GLY A 315 -17.10 -19.48 12.41
CA GLY A 315 -17.22 -18.17 13.05
C GLY A 315 -16.34 -17.96 14.27
N ASP A 316 -15.60 -18.98 14.71
CA ASP A 316 -14.62 -18.83 15.78
C ASP A 316 -13.49 -17.89 15.34
N ARG A 317 -13.08 -17.03 16.26
CA ARG A 317 -11.92 -16.14 16.14
C ARG A 317 -10.91 -16.52 17.19
N LEU A 318 -9.72 -16.84 16.75
CA LEU A 318 -8.60 -17.28 17.59
C LEU A 318 -7.54 -16.20 17.68
#